data_a4964e38cbd9b647bc26e5cabea2c59c
#
_entry.id   a4964e38cbd9b647bc26e5cabea2c59c
#
_cell.length_a   1.000
_cell.length_b   1.000
_cell.length_c   1.000
_cell.angle_alpha   90.00
_cell.angle_beta   90.00
_cell.angle_gamma   90.00
#
_symmetry.space_group_name_H-M   'P 1'
#
loop_
_entity.id
_entity.type
_entity.pdbx_description
1 polymer ?
#
loop_
_entity_poly.entity_id
_entity_poly.type
_entity_poly.pdbx_seq_one_letter_code
_entity_poly.pdbx_strand_id
1 'polypeptide(L)'
;MNHNKINALYILSSTNTFGGASKAITSLLSGLMAKGVSPTVVLPGKDGLYEELAKIGATVYYAPIRPNVYPKCKGLKNIILYIPRLLYWHALNAYSRKRIAGYIKDKHIDIIHTNVSIMDIGHDIAKRFGIPHIFHIREYADKDFNIKYFPCKEAYHRMFTSSGNYSICITKDIRKHHKLESTPSSRVIYDGVCPIGSVKTNNAKERYFLYAGRIQPGKGLLPLVKAYTEYVSKSGGPNPIPLYVAGETTDAAYCQNIRQHIAAHGINDHIKFLGPRTDVASLMQHALAIIIPSEFEGFGFCMTEAMFNGCLVVGHNTGGTKEQFDNGVELSGKEIGLRYDTEGQLTDHLCKIAGSQQQVFQETIATAADVVSRLYSVEVSVNNVYNYYIEILNNENN
;
A
#
# COMPACT_ATOMS: atom_id res chain seq x y z
N MET A 1 34.21 2.38 -3.94
CA MET A 1 34.40 0.94 -3.65
C MET A 1 33.35 0.15 -4.41
N ASN A 2 33.76 -0.86 -5.19
CA ASN A 2 32.77 -1.73 -5.83
C ASN A 2 32.11 -2.59 -4.74
N HIS A 3 30.89 -2.25 -4.31
CA HIS A 3 30.08 -3.12 -3.48
C HIS A 3 29.59 -4.28 -4.35
N ASN A 4 30.45 -5.30 -4.52
CA ASN A 4 30.14 -6.44 -5.39
C ASN A 4 28.98 -7.30 -4.90
N LYS A 5 28.57 -7.17 -3.62
CA LYS A 5 27.45 -7.93 -3.05
C LYS A 5 27.01 -7.30 -1.73
N ILE A 6 25.72 -6.99 -1.59
CA ILE A 6 25.10 -6.49 -0.34
C ILE A 6 24.27 -7.61 0.28
N ASN A 7 24.56 -8.02 1.51
CA ASN A 7 23.76 -9.01 2.24
C ASN A 7 22.74 -8.28 3.12
N ALA A 8 21.48 -8.36 2.76
CA ALA A 8 20.41 -7.65 3.44
C ALA A 8 19.50 -8.62 4.21
N LEU A 9 19.27 -8.33 5.50
CA LEU A 9 18.28 -9.05 6.30
C LEU A 9 16.94 -8.30 6.28
N TYR A 10 15.94 -8.89 5.65
CA TYR A 10 14.59 -8.36 5.63
C TYR A 10 13.72 -8.97 6.75
N ILE A 11 12.87 -8.15 7.36
CA ILE A 11 11.91 -8.59 8.37
C ILE A 11 10.52 -8.17 7.93
N LEU A 12 9.64 -9.15 7.69
CA LEU A 12 8.27 -8.96 7.24
C LEU A 12 7.27 -9.39 8.31
N SER A 13 6.17 -8.67 8.42
CA SER A 13 5.13 -8.90 9.44
C SER A 13 4.06 -9.92 9.05
N SER A 14 4.01 -10.34 7.78
CA SER A 14 2.94 -11.18 7.22
C SER A 14 3.45 -12.10 6.12
N THR A 15 2.79 -13.23 5.94
CA THR A 15 2.96 -14.15 4.81
C THR A 15 1.88 -13.99 3.73
N ASN A 16 1.01 -13.00 3.88
CA ASN A 16 -0.08 -12.77 2.94
C ASN A 16 0.47 -12.39 1.55
N THR A 17 -0.01 -13.07 0.51
CA THR A 17 0.34 -12.81 -0.89
C THR A 17 -0.60 -11.81 -1.56
N PHE A 18 -1.76 -11.54 -0.95
CA PHE A 18 -2.77 -10.64 -1.48
C PHE A 18 -2.50 -9.19 -1.04
N GLY A 19 -2.56 -8.28 -2.01
CA GLY A 19 -2.47 -6.84 -1.77
C GLY A 19 -1.20 -6.20 -2.34
N GLY A 20 -1.25 -4.88 -2.49
CA GLY A 20 -0.19 -4.09 -3.13
C GLY A 20 1.17 -4.22 -2.42
N ALA A 21 1.19 -4.17 -1.09
CA ALA A 21 2.43 -4.25 -0.32
C ALA A 21 3.19 -5.59 -0.50
N SER A 22 2.46 -6.71 -0.64
CA SER A 22 3.08 -8.03 -0.87
C SER A 22 3.67 -8.13 -2.28
N LYS A 23 2.95 -7.64 -3.29
CA LYS A 23 3.45 -7.56 -4.66
C LYS A 23 4.68 -6.64 -4.74
N ALA A 24 4.62 -5.46 -4.10
CA ALA A 24 5.70 -4.50 -4.10
C ALA A 24 6.98 -5.07 -3.47
N ILE A 25 6.91 -5.77 -2.34
CA ILE A 25 8.12 -6.36 -1.73
C ILE A 25 8.71 -7.48 -2.58
N THR A 26 7.89 -8.33 -3.20
CA THR A 26 8.38 -9.39 -4.10
C THR A 26 9.09 -8.80 -5.31
N SER A 27 8.50 -7.80 -5.95
CA SER A 27 9.11 -7.11 -7.09
C SER A 27 10.37 -6.34 -6.70
N LEU A 28 10.37 -5.66 -5.56
CA LEU A 28 11.53 -4.96 -5.02
C LEU A 28 12.70 -5.92 -4.77
N LEU A 29 12.46 -7.04 -4.08
CA LEU A 29 13.49 -8.03 -3.79
C LEU A 29 14.05 -8.65 -5.06
N SER A 30 13.21 -9.01 -6.01
CA SER A 30 13.64 -9.53 -7.32
C SER A 30 14.56 -8.54 -8.06
N GLY A 31 14.17 -7.27 -8.10
CA GLY A 31 14.99 -6.22 -8.73
C GLY A 31 16.30 -5.93 -7.99
N LEU A 32 16.30 -5.93 -6.65
CA LEU A 32 17.49 -5.75 -5.84
C LEU A 32 18.47 -6.92 -5.99
N MET A 33 17.96 -8.16 -6.11
CA MET A 33 18.78 -9.33 -6.39
C MET A 33 19.51 -9.22 -7.74
N ALA A 34 18.83 -8.70 -8.75
CA ALA A 34 19.45 -8.43 -10.05
C ALA A 34 20.56 -7.36 -9.98
N LYS A 35 20.56 -6.52 -8.93
CA LYS A 35 21.62 -5.53 -8.64
C LYS A 35 22.73 -6.04 -7.68
N GLY A 36 22.73 -7.32 -7.33
CA GLY A 36 23.74 -7.92 -6.46
C GLY A 36 23.40 -7.88 -4.96
N VAL A 37 22.15 -7.55 -4.58
CA VAL A 37 21.70 -7.71 -3.19
C VAL A 37 21.35 -9.16 -2.94
N SER A 38 21.81 -9.73 -1.83
CA SER A 38 21.48 -11.08 -1.37
C SER A 38 20.52 -10.99 -0.18
N PRO A 39 19.20 -11.11 -0.39
CA PRO A 39 18.23 -11.00 0.68
C PRO A 39 18.12 -12.29 1.48
N THR A 40 18.16 -12.17 2.81
CA THR A 40 17.63 -13.16 3.75
C THR A 40 16.33 -12.58 4.32
N VAL A 41 15.21 -13.25 4.12
CA VAL A 41 13.89 -12.73 4.50
C VAL A 41 13.32 -13.53 5.66
N VAL A 42 13.08 -12.86 6.78
CA VAL A 42 12.45 -13.42 7.98
C VAL A 42 10.95 -13.22 7.90
N LEU A 43 10.19 -14.29 8.05
CA LEU A 43 8.72 -14.33 7.95
C LEU A 43 8.08 -15.01 9.16
N PRO A 44 6.84 -14.59 9.56
CA PRO A 44 6.11 -15.15 10.71
C PRO A 44 5.46 -16.52 10.47
N GLY A 45 5.46 -17.02 9.23
CA GLY A 45 4.90 -18.30 8.79
C GLY A 45 5.71 -18.90 7.65
N LYS A 46 5.34 -20.10 7.21
CA LYS A 46 6.00 -20.86 6.13
C LYS A 46 5.11 -21.04 4.90
N ASP A 47 4.04 -20.30 4.81
CA ASP A 47 3.04 -20.34 3.74
C ASP A 47 3.07 -19.05 2.89
N GLY A 48 2.35 -19.04 1.79
CA GLY A 48 2.12 -17.87 0.96
C GLY A 48 3.40 -17.17 0.52
N LEU A 49 3.65 -15.96 1.02
CA LEU A 49 4.81 -15.14 0.64
C LEU A 49 6.16 -15.82 0.93
N TYR A 50 6.23 -16.73 1.93
CA TYR A 50 7.43 -17.52 2.20
C TYR A 50 7.81 -18.40 0.99
N GLU A 51 6.82 -19.06 0.40
CA GLU A 51 7.02 -19.90 -0.76
C GLU A 51 7.33 -19.11 -2.02
N GLU A 52 6.63 -17.96 -2.21
CA GLU A 52 6.86 -17.07 -3.36
C GLU A 52 8.28 -16.51 -3.35
N LEU A 53 8.76 -16.04 -2.21
CA LEU A 53 10.12 -15.49 -2.09
C LEU A 53 11.19 -16.56 -2.24
N ALA A 54 10.96 -17.77 -1.76
CA ALA A 54 11.86 -18.89 -2.01
C ALA A 54 11.97 -19.22 -3.51
N LYS A 55 10.84 -19.18 -4.25
CA LYS A 55 10.82 -19.44 -5.70
C LYS A 55 11.63 -18.43 -6.52
N ILE A 56 11.68 -17.16 -6.10
CA ILE A 56 12.52 -16.15 -6.77
C ILE A 56 14.00 -16.22 -6.35
N GLY A 57 14.38 -17.16 -5.48
CA GLY A 57 15.77 -17.38 -5.05
C GLY A 57 16.20 -16.60 -3.80
N ALA A 58 15.29 -15.94 -3.09
CA ALA A 58 15.60 -15.33 -1.81
C ALA A 58 15.83 -16.41 -0.73
N THR A 59 16.78 -16.17 0.18
CA THR A 59 16.91 -17.03 1.36
C THR A 59 15.80 -16.69 2.34
N VAL A 60 14.95 -17.66 2.69
CA VAL A 60 13.83 -17.45 3.60
C VAL A 60 14.07 -18.11 4.95
N TYR A 61 13.68 -17.41 6.04
CA TYR A 61 13.85 -17.89 7.40
C TYR A 61 12.58 -17.69 8.21
N TYR A 62 12.13 -18.74 8.88
CA TYR A 62 10.95 -18.67 9.74
C TYR A 62 11.30 -18.25 11.15
N ALA A 63 10.63 -17.20 11.65
CA ALA A 63 10.58 -16.84 13.06
C ALA A 63 9.17 -16.36 13.42
N PRO A 64 8.57 -16.81 14.53
CA PRO A 64 7.19 -16.47 14.88
C PRO A 64 7.11 -15.04 15.47
N ILE A 65 7.37 -14.05 14.63
CA ILE A 65 7.37 -12.63 14.98
C ILE A 65 5.94 -12.06 15.02
N ARG A 66 5.73 -11.06 15.88
CA ARG A 66 4.47 -10.34 16.00
C ARG A 66 4.70 -8.83 15.96
N PRO A 67 3.79 -8.06 15.33
CA PRO A 67 3.83 -6.61 15.40
C PRO A 67 3.71 -6.12 16.85
N ASN A 68 4.35 -4.99 17.18
CA ASN A 68 4.27 -4.35 18.49
C ASN A 68 3.09 -3.39 18.60
N VAL A 69 1.95 -3.81 18.10
CA VAL A 69 0.70 -3.05 18.10
C VAL A 69 -0.42 -3.94 18.58
N TYR A 70 -1.27 -3.37 19.43
CA TYR A 70 -2.30 -4.13 20.11
C TYR A 70 -3.68 -3.65 19.69
N PRO A 71 -4.58 -4.54 19.28
CA PRO A 71 -5.95 -4.19 18.97
C PRO A 71 -6.63 -3.63 20.22
N LYS A 72 -7.52 -2.66 20.05
CA LYS A 72 -8.35 -2.15 21.15
C LYS A 72 -9.19 -3.28 21.73
N CYS A 73 -9.22 -3.37 23.05
CA CYS A 73 -10.07 -4.34 23.75
C CYS A 73 -11.55 -4.00 23.55
N LYS A 74 -12.29 -4.92 22.93
CA LYS A 74 -13.76 -4.87 22.83
C LYS A 74 -14.32 -6.12 23.50
N GLY A 75 -15.22 -5.92 24.47
CA GLY A 75 -15.91 -6.99 25.19
C GLY A 75 -15.09 -7.60 26.35
N LEU A 76 -15.81 -8.10 27.36
CA LEU A 76 -15.26 -8.58 28.64
C LEU A 76 -14.18 -9.66 28.46
N LYS A 77 -14.43 -10.65 27.59
CA LYS A 77 -13.47 -11.73 27.27
C LYS A 77 -12.12 -11.19 26.78
N ASN A 78 -12.13 -10.18 25.90
CA ASN A 78 -10.91 -9.60 25.36
C ASN A 78 -10.17 -8.74 26.37
N ILE A 79 -10.90 -8.11 27.32
CA ILE A 79 -10.30 -7.37 28.45
C ILE A 79 -9.56 -8.34 29.37
N ILE A 80 -10.19 -9.44 29.77
CA ILE A 80 -9.58 -10.46 30.62
C ILE A 80 -8.34 -11.09 30.00
N LEU A 81 -8.41 -11.41 28.70
CA LEU A 81 -7.30 -12.04 27.96
C LEU A 81 -6.24 -11.06 27.48
N TYR A 82 -6.39 -9.76 27.74
CA TYR A 82 -5.48 -8.75 27.20
C TYR A 82 -4.05 -8.91 27.72
N ILE A 83 -3.88 -8.96 29.03
CA ILE A 83 -2.56 -9.12 29.68
C ILE A 83 -1.91 -10.47 29.34
N PRO A 84 -2.58 -11.62 29.41
CA PRO A 84 -2.01 -12.88 28.96
C PRO A 84 -1.55 -12.88 27.50
N ARG A 85 -2.31 -12.27 26.59
CA ARG A 85 -1.91 -12.14 25.17
C ARG A 85 -0.70 -11.22 25.01
N LEU A 86 -0.66 -10.12 25.75
CA LEU A 86 0.48 -9.18 25.73
C LEU A 86 1.77 -9.90 26.16
N LEU A 87 1.73 -10.61 27.29
CA LEU A 87 2.87 -11.38 27.79
C LEU A 87 3.31 -12.46 26.79
N TYR A 88 2.35 -13.18 26.22
CA TYR A 88 2.63 -14.18 25.17
C TYR A 88 3.33 -13.56 23.95
N TRP A 89 2.87 -12.40 23.45
CA TRP A 89 3.48 -11.74 22.30
C TRP A 89 4.88 -11.24 22.62
N HIS A 90 5.11 -10.69 23.82
CA HIS A 90 6.45 -10.28 24.25
C HIS A 90 7.40 -11.48 24.38
N ALA A 91 6.95 -12.57 24.98
CA ALA A 91 7.74 -13.80 25.07
C ALA A 91 8.07 -14.36 23.68
N LEU A 92 7.10 -14.35 22.76
CA LEU A 92 7.29 -14.82 21.40
C LEU A 92 8.29 -13.95 20.61
N ASN A 93 8.19 -12.62 20.76
CA ASN A 93 9.14 -11.70 20.13
C ASN A 93 10.54 -11.83 20.74
N ALA A 94 10.66 -12.03 22.07
CA ALA A 94 11.94 -12.29 22.72
C ALA A 94 12.59 -13.59 22.22
N TYR A 95 11.81 -14.66 22.10
CA TYR A 95 12.24 -15.91 21.48
C TYR A 95 12.69 -15.70 20.04
N SER A 96 11.91 -14.97 19.25
CA SER A 96 12.23 -14.69 17.83
C SER A 96 13.48 -13.84 17.68
N ARG A 97 13.69 -12.81 18.55
CA ARG A 97 14.94 -12.04 18.57
C ARG A 97 16.15 -12.94 18.82
N LYS A 98 16.08 -13.83 19.82
CA LYS A 98 17.16 -14.78 20.11
C LYS A 98 17.41 -15.73 18.93
N ARG A 99 16.38 -16.19 18.30
CA ARG A 99 16.42 -17.11 17.15
C ARG A 99 17.04 -16.46 15.92
N ILE A 100 16.62 -15.25 15.56
CA ILE A 100 17.15 -14.49 14.43
C ILE A 100 18.61 -14.10 14.71
N ALA A 101 18.91 -13.61 15.92
CA ALA A 101 20.28 -13.28 16.33
C ALA A 101 21.23 -14.49 16.24
N GLY A 102 20.77 -15.66 16.68
CA GLY A 102 21.53 -16.90 16.53
C GLY A 102 21.75 -17.31 15.06
N TYR A 103 20.76 -17.09 14.21
CA TYR A 103 20.85 -17.40 12.78
C TYR A 103 21.84 -16.51 12.02
N ILE A 104 21.94 -15.21 12.38
CA ILE A 104 22.82 -14.26 11.70
C ILE A 104 24.22 -14.14 12.34
N LYS A 105 24.45 -14.73 13.53
CA LYS A 105 25.68 -14.57 14.31
C LYS A 105 26.96 -14.80 13.50
N ASP A 106 26.96 -15.82 12.65
CA ASP A 106 28.10 -16.22 11.85
C ASP A 106 27.94 -15.83 10.36
N LYS A 107 27.01 -14.91 10.07
CA LYS A 107 26.73 -14.41 8.72
C LYS A 107 27.12 -12.94 8.62
N HIS A 108 27.69 -12.59 7.49
CA HIS A 108 27.93 -11.19 7.17
C HIS A 108 26.62 -10.58 6.68
N ILE A 109 26.06 -9.64 7.44
CA ILE A 109 24.86 -8.85 7.10
C ILE A 109 25.29 -7.39 7.08
N ASP A 110 25.09 -6.73 5.94
CA ASP A 110 25.48 -5.34 5.74
C ASP A 110 24.37 -4.37 6.18
N ILE A 111 23.10 -4.78 6.06
CA ILE A 111 21.96 -3.93 6.37
C ILE A 111 20.75 -4.75 6.83
N ILE A 112 19.98 -4.22 7.77
CA ILE A 112 18.72 -4.80 8.22
C ILE A 112 17.56 -3.90 7.74
N HIS A 113 16.54 -4.49 7.11
CA HIS A 113 15.42 -3.78 6.52
C HIS A 113 14.08 -4.32 7.07
N THR A 114 13.43 -3.58 7.96
CA THR A 114 12.11 -3.92 8.48
C THR A 114 11.02 -3.30 7.61
N ASN A 115 10.21 -4.13 6.98
CA ASN A 115 9.24 -3.71 5.93
C ASN A 115 7.90 -3.20 6.46
N VAL A 116 7.87 -2.67 7.69
CA VAL A 116 6.72 -2.02 8.34
C VAL A 116 7.20 -1.13 9.48
N SER A 117 6.40 -0.13 9.89
CA SER A 117 6.72 0.75 11.03
C SER A 117 6.40 0.13 12.41
N ILE A 118 5.56 -0.89 12.43
CA ILE A 118 4.96 -1.44 13.66
C ILE A 118 5.74 -2.63 14.26
N MET A 119 7.01 -2.79 13.88
CA MET A 119 7.90 -3.84 14.41
C MET A 119 9.22 -3.26 14.84
N ASP A 120 9.66 -3.59 16.08
CA ASP A 120 10.93 -3.16 16.65
C ASP A 120 12.05 -4.21 16.54
N ILE A 121 11.71 -5.44 16.20
CA ILE A 121 12.63 -6.59 16.24
C ILE A 121 13.87 -6.38 15.37
N GLY A 122 13.73 -5.71 14.21
CA GLY A 122 14.85 -5.37 13.34
C GLY A 122 15.76 -4.35 13.97
N HIS A 123 15.22 -3.31 14.60
CA HIS A 123 15.95 -2.31 15.35
C HIS A 123 16.78 -2.92 16.49
N ASP A 124 16.16 -3.79 17.31
CA ASP A 124 16.83 -4.43 18.43
C ASP A 124 18.02 -5.31 17.99
N ILE A 125 17.83 -6.05 16.88
CA ILE A 125 18.87 -6.89 16.30
C ILE A 125 19.98 -6.03 15.71
N ALA A 126 19.64 -5.00 14.97
CA ALA A 126 20.56 -4.05 14.38
C ALA A 126 21.47 -3.40 15.43
N LYS A 127 20.86 -2.88 16.48
CA LYS A 127 21.57 -2.29 17.64
C LYS A 127 22.52 -3.29 18.31
N ARG A 128 22.11 -4.55 18.44
CA ARG A 128 22.94 -5.60 19.08
C ARG A 128 24.19 -5.94 18.26
N PHE A 129 24.10 -5.90 16.93
CA PHE A 129 25.18 -6.30 16.04
C PHE A 129 25.94 -5.12 15.42
N GLY A 130 25.53 -3.87 15.71
CA GLY A 130 26.14 -2.67 15.11
C GLY A 130 25.88 -2.57 13.61
N ILE A 131 24.72 -3.04 13.13
CA ILE A 131 24.35 -3.06 11.71
C ILE A 131 23.37 -1.92 11.44
N PRO A 132 23.52 -1.12 10.37
CA PRO A 132 22.55 -0.10 9.99
C PRO A 132 21.17 -0.70 9.73
N HIS A 133 20.13 0.01 10.18
CA HIS A 133 18.74 -0.46 10.12
C HIS A 133 17.84 0.50 9.36
N ILE A 134 17.00 -0.03 8.49
CA ILE A 134 15.97 0.71 7.76
C ILE A 134 14.58 0.30 8.25
N PHE A 135 13.79 1.29 8.63
CA PHE A 135 12.33 1.18 8.72
C PHE A 135 11.72 1.55 7.38
N HIS A 136 11.08 0.62 6.70
CA HIS A 136 10.27 0.91 5.51
C HIS A 136 8.82 1.12 5.93
N ILE A 137 8.44 2.37 6.08
CA ILE A 137 7.17 2.81 6.68
C ILE A 137 6.12 2.89 5.58
N ARG A 138 5.17 1.97 5.61
CA ARG A 138 4.13 1.77 4.58
C ARG A 138 2.74 2.17 5.03
N GLU A 139 2.58 2.49 6.30
CA GLU A 139 1.29 2.71 6.94
C GLU A 139 1.32 3.89 7.90
N TYR A 140 0.16 4.47 8.14
CA TYR A 140 -0.06 5.41 9.24
C TYR A 140 -0.12 4.70 10.59
N ALA A 141 -0.37 3.42 10.60
CA ALA A 141 -0.56 2.51 11.71
C ALA A 141 -1.79 2.84 12.58
N ASP A 142 -1.84 4.00 13.21
CA ASP A 142 -2.96 4.42 14.07
C ASP A 142 -4.26 4.67 13.28
N LYS A 143 -4.17 5.16 12.03
CA LYS A 143 -5.33 5.36 11.15
C LYS A 143 -5.76 4.07 10.45
N ASP A 144 -4.79 3.30 9.91
CA ASP A 144 -5.06 2.11 9.09
C ASP A 144 -5.66 0.96 9.89
N PHE A 145 -5.17 0.74 11.13
CA PHE A 145 -5.49 -0.45 11.91
C PHE A 145 -6.25 -0.18 13.20
N ASN A 146 -6.57 1.09 13.49
CA ASN A 146 -7.20 1.49 14.75
C ASN A 146 -6.50 0.87 15.99
N ILE A 147 -5.17 0.91 16.00
CA ILE A 147 -4.27 0.30 16.97
C ILE A 147 -3.67 1.33 17.91
N LYS A 148 -3.02 0.84 18.96
CA LYS A 148 -2.18 1.64 19.85
C LYS A 148 -0.74 1.14 19.76
N TYR A 149 0.20 2.07 19.68
CA TYR A 149 1.62 1.76 19.85
C TYR A 149 1.91 1.35 21.30
N PHE A 150 2.84 0.41 21.46
CA PHE A 150 3.34 0.02 22.76
C PHE A 150 4.86 0.28 22.85
N PRO A 151 5.35 0.94 23.89
CA PRO A 151 4.58 1.52 25.01
C PRO A 151 3.78 2.78 24.64
N CYS A 152 4.24 3.58 23.66
CA CYS A 152 3.57 4.79 23.17
C CYS A 152 4.13 5.23 21.80
N LYS A 153 3.47 6.17 21.12
CA LYS A 153 3.87 6.70 19.79
C LYS A 153 5.24 7.40 19.83
N GLU A 154 5.53 8.09 20.91
CA GLU A 154 6.78 8.81 21.12
C GLU A 154 7.99 7.87 21.24
N ALA A 155 7.81 6.67 21.78
CA ALA A 155 8.85 5.65 21.83
C ALA A 155 9.23 5.18 20.41
N TYR A 156 8.24 4.98 19.54
CA TYR A 156 8.47 4.66 18.13
C TYR A 156 9.15 5.80 17.39
N HIS A 157 8.72 7.04 17.60
CA HIS A 157 9.38 8.19 16.98
C HIS A 157 10.85 8.29 17.37
N ARG A 158 11.18 8.12 18.66
CA ARG A 158 12.59 8.07 19.10
C ARG A 158 13.37 6.93 18.46
N MET A 159 12.73 5.78 18.23
CA MET A 159 13.37 4.64 17.58
C MET A 159 13.68 4.96 16.11
N PHE A 160 12.74 5.56 15.36
CA PHE A 160 12.96 5.95 13.97
C PHE A 160 14.10 6.97 13.80
N THR A 161 14.31 7.84 14.79
CA THR A 161 15.30 8.92 14.76
C THR A 161 16.61 8.59 15.50
N SER A 162 16.75 7.37 16.06
CA SER A 162 17.97 6.94 16.74
C SER A 162 19.15 6.78 15.76
N SER A 163 20.36 6.98 16.24
CA SER A 163 21.58 6.73 15.46
C SER A 163 21.63 5.30 14.92
N GLY A 164 22.11 5.12 13.69
CA GLY A 164 22.12 3.84 12.98
C GLY A 164 20.76 3.41 12.43
N ASN A 165 19.68 4.23 12.63
CA ASN A 165 18.40 4.00 12.01
C ASN A 165 18.14 4.99 10.87
N TYR A 166 17.59 4.43 9.81
CA TYR A 166 17.19 5.10 8.59
C TYR A 166 15.71 4.82 8.31
N SER A 167 15.05 5.68 7.55
CA SER A 167 13.63 5.49 7.22
C SER A 167 13.38 5.68 5.73
N ILE A 168 12.66 4.74 5.15
CA ILE A 168 12.00 4.89 3.86
C ILE A 168 10.51 5.06 4.13
N CYS A 169 9.93 6.19 3.75
CA CYS A 169 8.50 6.43 3.80
C CYS A 169 7.95 6.33 2.38
N ILE A 170 6.87 5.57 2.19
CA ILE A 170 6.32 5.35 0.83
C ILE A 170 5.56 6.56 0.27
N THR A 171 5.30 7.59 1.09
CA THR A 171 4.74 8.88 0.68
C THR A 171 5.24 10.03 1.57
N LYS A 172 5.16 11.27 1.05
CA LYS A 172 5.44 12.50 1.81
C LYS A 172 4.44 12.63 2.98
N ASP A 173 3.18 12.23 2.77
CA ASP A 173 2.13 12.29 3.79
C ASP A 173 2.40 11.32 4.96
N ILE A 174 2.83 10.09 4.68
CA ILE A 174 3.28 9.13 5.73
C ILE A 174 4.51 9.68 6.46
N ARG A 175 5.48 10.27 5.75
CA ARG A 175 6.65 10.90 6.37
C ARG A 175 6.25 12.01 7.34
N LYS A 176 5.32 12.86 6.94
CA LYS A 176 4.74 13.92 7.76
C LYS A 176 3.99 13.37 8.97
N HIS A 177 3.14 12.34 8.76
CA HIS A 177 2.38 11.70 9.84
C HIS A 177 3.27 11.16 10.96
N HIS A 178 4.42 10.58 10.59
CA HIS A 178 5.42 10.08 11.53
C HIS A 178 6.43 11.16 12.00
N LYS A 179 6.24 12.43 11.62
CA LYS A 179 7.10 13.58 12.00
C LYS A 179 8.58 13.38 11.63
N LEU A 180 8.83 12.82 10.45
CA LEU A 180 10.18 12.51 9.95
C LEU A 180 10.67 13.51 8.88
N GLU A 181 9.95 14.62 8.65
CA GLU A 181 10.28 15.60 7.60
C GLU A 181 11.65 16.25 7.82
N SER A 182 11.99 16.56 9.07
CA SER A 182 13.28 17.16 9.45
C SER A 182 14.37 16.12 9.78
N THR A 183 14.09 14.82 9.64
CA THR A 183 15.05 13.75 9.95
C THR A 183 15.96 13.50 8.74
N PRO A 184 17.29 13.78 8.83
CA PRO A 184 18.21 13.65 7.69
C PRO A 184 18.32 12.21 7.15
N SER A 185 18.16 11.21 8.03
CA SER A 185 18.16 9.79 7.69
C SER A 185 16.80 9.26 7.20
N SER A 186 15.86 10.13 6.83
CA SER A 186 14.54 9.76 6.28
C SER A 186 14.44 10.14 4.82
N ARG A 187 13.98 9.22 3.98
CA ARG A 187 13.74 9.44 2.54
C ARG A 187 12.30 9.08 2.18
N VAL A 188 11.76 9.77 1.17
CA VAL A 188 10.53 9.32 0.49
C VAL A 188 10.97 8.51 -0.71
N ILE A 189 10.56 7.24 -0.73
CA ILE A 189 10.78 6.33 -1.87
C ILE A 189 9.46 5.63 -2.13
N TYR A 190 8.85 5.95 -3.26
CA TYR A 190 7.57 5.35 -3.67
C TYR A 190 7.71 3.88 -4.01
N ASP A 191 6.67 3.11 -3.74
CA ASP A 191 6.61 1.71 -4.15
C ASP A 191 6.54 1.55 -5.66
N GLY A 192 7.23 0.54 -6.17
CA GLY A 192 7.11 0.10 -7.55
C GLY A 192 5.86 -0.77 -7.73
N VAL A 193 5.02 -0.43 -8.68
CA VAL A 193 3.73 -1.10 -8.90
C VAL A 193 3.78 -2.03 -10.12
N CYS A 194 4.24 -1.52 -11.26
CA CYS A 194 4.40 -2.30 -12.49
C CYS A 194 5.77 -2.05 -13.11
N PRO A 195 6.32 -2.98 -13.92
CA PRO A 195 7.54 -2.76 -14.67
C PRO A 195 7.40 -1.61 -15.69
N ILE A 196 8.52 -0.96 -16.03
CA ILE A 196 8.57 -0.02 -17.17
C ILE A 196 8.06 -0.73 -18.44
N GLY A 197 7.26 -0.02 -19.24
CA GLY A 197 6.67 -0.58 -20.46
C GLY A 197 5.42 -1.43 -20.26
N SER A 198 4.94 -1.59 -19.01
CA SER A 198 3.70 -2.32 -18.70
C SER A 198 2.43 -1.53 -19.01
N VAL A 199 2.54 -0.26 -19.39
CA VAL A 199 1.38 0.57 -19.72
C VAL A 199 0.55 -0.08 -20.82
N LYS A 200 -0.74 -0.24 -20.52
CA LYS A 200 -1.70 -0.77 -21.49
C LYS A 200 -2.59 0.37 -21.97
N THR A 201 -2.81 0.41 -23.26
CA THR A 201 -3.78 1.30 -23.88
C THR A 201 -4.94 0.46 -24.39
N ASN A 202 -6.16 0.87 -24.05
CA ASN A 202 -7.36 0.27 -24.61
C ASN A 202 -8.34 1.36 -25.01
N ASN A 203 -8.62 1.48 -26.29
CA ASN A 203 -9.58 2.44 -26.84
C ASN A 203 -11.02 1.88 -26.86
N ALA A 204 -11.18 0.57 -26.64
CA ALA A 204 -12.49 -0.09 -26.62
C ALA A 204 -12.96 -0.24 -25.16
N LYS A 205 -13.37 0.87 -24.54
CA LYS A 205 -13.93 0.85 -23.20
C LYS A 205 -15.37 0.31 -23.19
N GLU A 206 -15.66 -0.47 -22.17
CA GLU A 206 -17.02 -0.88 -21.85
C GLU A 206 -17.69 0.17 -20.94
N ARG A 207 -19.01 0.29 -21.04
CA ARG A 207 -19.74 1.32 -20.32
C ARG A 207 -20.05 0.89 -18.89
N TYR A 208 -19.04 0.91 -18.01
CA TYR A 208 -19.22 0.74 -16.56
C TYR A 208 -18.22 1.59 -15.77
N PHE A 209 -18.62 1.99 -14.57
CA PHE A 209 -17.73 2.49 -13.51
C PHE A 209 -17.23 1.32 -12.69
N LEU A 210 -15.99 1.40 -12.22
CA LEU A 210 -15.37 0.34 -11.40
C LEU A 210 -15.03 0.86 -10.00
N TYR A 211 -15.34 0.06 -9.00
CA TYR A 211 -14.71 0.11 -7.68
C TYR A 211 -13.91 -1.19 -7.50
N ALA A 212 -12.67 -1.09 -7.08
CA ALA A 212 -11.82 -2.25 -6.79
C ALA A 212 -11.15 -2.09 -5.42
N GLY A 213 -11.57 -2.89 -4.44
CA GLY A 213 -11.03 -2.83 -3.09
C GLY A 213 -11.84 -3.62 -2.07
N ARG A 214 -11.28 -3.83 -0.88
CA ARG A 214 -12.00 -4.48 0.23
C ARG A 214 -13.22 -3.65 0.63
N ILE A 215 -14.33 -4.33 0.89
CA ILE A 215 -15.57 -3.69 1.34
C ILE A 215 -15.51 -3.52 2.86
N GLN A 216 -15.07 -2.33 3.28
CA GLN A 216 -14.93 -1.89 4.67
C GLN A 216 -15.00 -0.36 4.75
N PRO A 217 -15.32 0.23 5.92
CA PRO A 217 -15.56 1.69 6.04
C PRO A 217 -14.48 2.56 5.43
N GLY A 218 -13.22 2.38 5.82
CA GLY A 218 -12.09 3.21 5.34
C GLY A 218 -11.82 3.16 3.83
N LYS A 219 -12.46 2.22 3.10
CA LYS A 219 -12.38 2.14 1.63
C LYS A 219 -13.50 2.90 0.90
N GLY A 220 -14.42 3.52 1.62
CA GLY A 220 -15.32 4.56 1.10
C GLY A 220 -16.42 4.08 0.14
N LEU A 221 -16.77 2.79 0.11
CA LEU A 221 -17.78 2.30 -0.82
C LEU A 221 -19.19 2.89 -0.53
N LEU A 222 -19.55 3.15 0.72
CA LEU A 222 -20.86 3.75 1.05
C LEU A 222 -20.99 5.20 0.54
N PRO A 223 -20.01 6.12 0.76
CA PRO A 223 -19.97 7.43 0.11
C PRO A 223 -20.07 7.35 -1.41
N LEU A 224 -19.35 6.43 -2.05
CA LEU A 224 -19.47 6.21 -3.49
C LEU A 224 -20.89 5.81 -3.89
N VAL A 225 -21.51 4.87 -3.19
CA VAL A 225 -22.89 4.41 -3.51
C VAL A 225 -23.89 5.54 -3.33
N LYS A 226 -23.74 6.42 -2.35
CA LYS A 226 -24.57 7.62 -2.18
C LYS A 226 -24.43 8.60 -3.35
N ALA A 227 -23.19 8.94 -3.73
CA ALA A 227 -22.92 9.79 -4.90
C ALA A 227 -23.45 9.15 -6.20
N TYR A 228 -23.32 7.83 -6.32
CA TYR A 228 -23.85 7.08 -7.46
C TYR A 228 -25.40 7.09 -7.49
N THR A 229 -26.06 7.00 -6.34
CA THR A 229 -27.53 7.14 -6.24
C THR A 229 -27.98 8.49 -6.79
N GLU A 230 -27.31 9.56 -6.42
CA GLU A 230 -27.59 10.91 -6.91
C GLU A 230 -27.31 11.03 -8.42
N TYR A 231 -26.22 10.42 -8.92
CA TYR A 231 -25.94 10.32 -10.35
C TYR A 231 -27.08 9.62 -11.10
N VAL A 232 -27.58 8.48 -10.61
CA VAL A 232 -28.70 7.76 -11.25
C VAL A 232 -29.93 8.64 -11.30
N SER A 233 -30.28 9.35 -10.22
CA SER A 233 -31.37 10.30 -10.17
C SER A 233 -31.22 11.44 -11.18
N LYS A 234 -30.03 12.02 -11.32
CA LYS A 234 -29.73 13.12 -12.25
C LYS A 234 -29.66 12.69 -13.71
N SER A 235 -29.34 11.41 -13.98
CA SER A 235 -29.14 10.91 -15.35
C SER A 235 -30.40 10.96 -16.20
N GLY A 236 -31.59 10.96 -15.59
CA GLY A 236 -32.90 11.13 -16.23
C GLY A 236 -33.25 10.11 -17.30
N GLY A 237 -32.39 9.16 -17.59
CA GLY A 237 -32.54 8.15 -18.62
C GLY A 237 -32.74 6.74 -18.05
N PRO A 238 -33.31 5.83 -18.85
CA PRO A 238 -33.63 4.47 -18.41
C PRO A 238 -32.41 3.59 -18.17
N ASN A 239 -31.20 3.99 -18.62
CA ASN A 239 -29.98 3.17 -18.58
C ASN A 239 -28.76 3.96 -18.09
N PRO A 240 -28.64 4.27 -16.78
CA PRO A 240 -27.44 4.84 -16.22
C PRO A 240 -26.25 3.88 -16.40
N ILE A 241 -25.04 4.41 -16.46
CA ILE A 241 -23.83 3.58 -16.55
C ILE A 241 -23.68 2.78 -15.24
N PRO A 242 -23.62 1.42 -15.30
CA PRO A 242 -23.59 0.59 -14.11
C PRO A 242 -22.28 0.75 -13.32
N LEU A 243 -22.38 0.52 -12.00
CA LEU A 243 -21.25 0.45 -11.09
C LEU A 243 -20.90 -1.02 -10.80
N TYR A 244 -19.70 -1.43 -11.16
CA TYR A 244 -19.15 -2.75 -10.80
C TYR A 244 -18.31 -2.63 -9.54
N VAL A 245 -18.57 -3.51 -8.56
CA VAL A 245 -17.90 -3.54 -7.26
C VAL A 245 -17.11 -4.84 -7.14
N ALA A 246 -15.79 -4.76 -7.31
CA ALA A 246 -14.87 -5.88 -7.20
C ALA A 246 -14.12 -5.84 -5.86
N GLY A 247 -14.25 -6.88 -5.05
CA GLY A 247 -13.55 -6.98 -3.78
C GLY A 247 -14.19 -7.91 -2.76
N GLU A 248 -13.40 -8.23 -1.75
CA GLU A 248 -13.83 -9.06 -0.64
C GLU A 248 -14.60 -8.24 0.41
N THR A 249 -15.66 -8.81 0.95
CA THR A 249 -16.39 -8.25 2.10
C THR A 249 -15.65 -8.63 3.39
N THR A 250 -14.97 -7.67 3.99
CA THR A 250 -14.25 -7.86 5.27
C THR A 250 -15.04 -7.30 6.47
N ASP A 251 -16.12 -6.55 6.21
CA ASP A 251 -17.06 -6.05 7.22
C ASP A 251 -18.49 -6.29 6.74
N ALA A 252 -19.12 -7.34 7.30
CA ALA A 252 -20.46 -7.77 6.90
C ALA A 252 -21.53 -6.73 7.26
N ALA A 253 -21.42 -6.06 8.40
CA ALA A 253 -22.39 -5.05 8.85
C ALA A 253 -22.34 -3.81 7.93
N TYR A 254 -21.13 -3.38 7.55
CA TYR A 254 -20.93 -2.31 6.60
C TYR A 254 -21.51 -2.67 5.21
N CYS A 255 -21.27 -3.88 4.73
CA CYS A 255 -21.81 -4.36 3.47
C CYS A 255 -23.35 -4.42 3.50
N GLN A 256 -23.94 -4.86 4.62
CA GLN A 256 -25.38 -4.89 4.78
C GLN A 256 -25.98 -3.47 4.74
N ASN A 257 -25.35 -2.48 5.38
CA ASN A 257 -25.78 -1.09 5.34
C ASN A 257 -25.78 -0.55 3.89
N ILE A 258 -24.75 -0.88 3.11
CA ILE A 258 -24.69 -0.52 1.68
C ILE A 258 -25.84 -1.14 0.90
N ARG A 259 -26.11 -2.44 1.09
CA ARG A 259 -27.22 -3.13 0.40
C ARG A 259 -28.59 -2.58 0.78
N GLN A 260 -28.80 -2.20 2.05
CA GLN A 260 -30.02 -1.53 2.50
C GLN A 260 -30.20 -0.17 1.82
N HIS A 261 -29.12 0.62 1.69
CA HIS A 261 -29.17 1.90 0.97
C HIS A 261 -29.55 1.69 -0.51
N ILE A 262 -28.93 0.72 -1.19
CA ILE A 262 -29.20 0.37 -2.60
C ILE A 262 -30.68 0.00 -2.78
N ALA A 263 -31.21 -0.87 -1.91
CA ALA A 263 -32.61 -1.32 -1.96
C ALA A 263 -33.58 -0.18 -1.69
N ALA A 264 -33.31 0.67 -0.70
CA ALA A 264 -34.16 1.79 -0.34
C ALA A 264 -34.31 2.84 -1.47
N HIS A 265 -33.30 2.92 -2.37
CA HIS A 265 -33.31 3.86 -3.50
C HIS A 265 -33.64 3.19 -4.85
N GLY A 266 -33.96 1.89 -4.87
CA GLY A 266 -34.35 1.16 -6.08
C GLY A 266 -33.30 1.05 -7.16
N ILE A 267 -32.00 1.10 -6.80
CA ILE A 267 -30.86 1.07 -7.74
C ILE A 267 -30.17 -0.29 -7.83
N ASN A 268 -30.86 -1.37 -7.43
CA ASN A 268 -30.29 -2.73 -7.40
C ASN A 268 -29.75 -3.18 -8.77
N ASP A 269 -30.46 -2.87 -9.85
CA ASP A 269 -30.13 -3.30 -11.20
C ASP A 269 -28.91 -2.56 -11.78
N HIS A 270 -28.50 -1.46 -11.15
CA HIS A 270 -27.40 -0.60 -11.61
C HIS A 270 -26.08 -0.86 -10.88
N ILE A 271 -26.07 -1.64 -9.80
CA ILE A 271 -24.86 -1.96 -9.03
C ILE A 271 -24.61 -3.46 -9.02
N LYS A 272 -23.47 -3.90 -9.56
CA LYS A 272 -23.09 -5.30 -9.65
C LYS A 272 -21.92 -5.64 -8.74
N PHE A 273 -22.16 -6.42 -7.68
CA PHE A 273 -21.13 -6.97 -6.82
C PHE A 273 -20.48 -8.19 -7.48
N LEU A 274 -19.20 -8.09 -7.82
CA LEU A 274 -18.43 -9.14 -8.50
C LEU A 274 -17.72 -10.09 -7.53
N GLY A 275 -17.66 -9.74 -6.24
CA GLY A 275 -16.85 -10.46 -5.25
C GLY A 275 -15.34 -10.30 -5.47
N PRO A 276 -14.51 -11.14 -4.82
CA PRO A 276 -13.05 -11.15 -5.04
C PRO A 276 -12.74 -11.57 -6.49
N ARG A 277 -11.83 -10.83 -7.15
CA ARG A 277 -11.45 -11.03 -8.56
C ARG A 277 -9.94 -11.14 -8.70
N THR A 278 -9.48 -11.99 -9.61
CA THR A 278 -8.08 -12.11 -10.02
C THR A 278 -7.76 -11.33 -11.29
N ASP A 279 -8.77 -10.95 -12.06
CA ASP A 279 -8.70 -10.22 -13.33
C ASP A 279 -8.96 -8.71 -13.20
N VAL A 280 -8.67 -8.13 -12.02
CA VAL A 280 -8.91 -6.69 -11.74
C VAL A 280 -8.21 -5.79 -12.76
N ALA A 281 -7.02 -6.15 -13.22
CA ALA A 281 -6.31 -5.41 -14.26
C ALA A 281 -7.09 -5.34 -15.57
N SER A 282 -7.76 -6.44 -15.97
CA SER A 282 -8.64 -6.46 -17.14
C SER A 282 -9.88 -5.60 -16.91
N LEU A 283 -10.49 -5.66 -15.73
CA LEU A 283 -11.62 -4.79 -15.39
C LEU A 283 -11.23 -3.31 -15.46
N MET A 284 -10.06 -2.93 -14.94
CA MET A 284 -9.53 -1.55 -15.04
C MET A 284 -9.34 -1.15 -16.50
N GLN A 285 -8.77 -2.03 -17.32
CA GLN A 285 -8.48 -1.74 -18.72
C GLN A 285 -9.76 -1.46 -19.55
N HIS A 286 -10.87 -2.09 -19.20
CA HIS A 286 -12.15 -1.95 -19.93
C HIS A 286 -13.10 -0.93 -19.30
N ALA A 287 -12.95 -0.54 -18.03
CA ALA A 287 -13.79 0.44 -17.39
C ALA A 287 -13.70 1.83 -18.04
N LEU A 288 -14.79 2.59 -18.03
CA LEU A 288 -14.78 4.02 -18.37
C LEU A 288 -13.94 4.81 -17.37
N ALA A 289 -14.12 4.52 -16.09
CA ALA A 289 -13.33 5.06 -15.01
C ALA A 289 -13.36 4.13 -13.81
N ILE A 290 -12.27 4.17 -13.03
CA ILE A 290 -12.26 3.61 -11.68
C ILE A 290 -12.43 4.71 -10.65
N ILE A 291 -13.21 4.42 -9.61
CA ILE A 291 -13.43 5.35 -8.50
C ILE A 291 -12.65 4.85 -7.28
N ILE A 292 -11.83 5.73 -6.71
CA ILE A 292 -11.03 5.49 -5.50
C ILE A 292 -11.58 6.35 -4.36
N PRO A 293 -12.61 5.89 -3.65
CA PRO A 293 -13.30 6.69 -2.63
C PRO A 293 -12.71 6.55 -1.23
N SER A 294 -11.53 5.96 -1.10
CA SER A 294 -10.89 5.70 0.19
C SER A 294 -10.66 6.98 0.99
N GLU A 295 -11.02 6.93 2.29
CA GLU A 295 -10.77 8.03 3.23
C GLU A 295 -9.27 8.17 3.53
N PHE A 296 -8.55 7.04 3.56
CA PHE A 296 -7.12 6.98 3.83
C PHE A 296 -6.47 5.96 2.91
N GLU A 297 -5.44 6.39 2.19
CA GLU A 297 -4.54 5.53 1.44
C GLU A 297 -3.10 5.86 1.83
N GLY A 298 -2.34 4.86 2.28
CA GLY A 298 -0.92 5.05 2.53
C GLY A 298 -0.15 5.41 1.26
N PHE A 299 -0.39 4.63 0.19
CA PHE A 299 0.17 4.89 -1.14
C PHE A 299 -0.93 5.04 -2.21
N GLY A 300 -1.88 4.09 -2.27
CA GLY A 300 -2.91 4.07 -3.31
C GLY A 300 -2.56 3.18 -4.50
N PHE A 301 -2.14 1.94 -4.24
CA PHE A 301 -1.79 0.97 -5.29
C PHE A 301 -2.84 0.85 -6.38
N CYS A 302 -4.12 0.83 -5.99
CA CYS A 302 -5.22 0.68 -6.94
C CYS A 302 -5.28 1.83 -7.96
N MET A 303 -4.97 3.07 -7.54
CA MET A 303 -4.87 4.22 -8.44
C MET A 303 -3.75 4.06 -9.46
N THR A 304 -2.55 3.72 -8.98
CA THR A 304 -1.38 3.50 -9.84
C THR A 304 -1.60 2.32 -10.80
N GLU A 305 -2.11 1.18 -10.30
CA GLU A 305 -2.46 0.02 -11.13
C GLU A 305 -3.46 0.40 -12.24
N ALA A 306 -4.47 1.21 -11.92
CA ALA A 306 -5.46 1.67 -12.88
C ALA A 306 -4.83 2.55 -13.98
N MET A 307 -3.94 3.47 -13.62
CA MET A 307 -3.24 4.33 -14.58
C MET A 307 -2.32 3.51 -15.50
N PHE A 308 -1.60 2.50 -14.97
CA PHE A 308 -0.84 1.56 -15.80
C PHE A 308 -1.72 0.75 -16.77
N ASN A 309 -2.99 0.52 -16.41
CA ASN A 309 -3.95 -0.17 -17.26
C ASN A 309 -4.77 0.79 -18.16
N GLY A 310 -4.35 2.05 -18.30
CA GLY A 310 -5.02 3.04 -19.15
C GLY A 310 -6.46 3.34 -18.73
N CYS A 311 -6.75 3.29 -17.43
CA CYS A 311 -8.05 3.62 -16.87
C CYS A 311 -8.08 5.06 -16.36
N LEU A 312 -9.14 5.80 -16.66
CA LEU A 312 -9.39 7.09 -16.04
C LEU A 312 -9.62 6.89 -14.53
N VAL A 313 -8.97 7.68 -13.71
CA VAL A 313 -9.15 7.64 -12.26
C VAL A 313 -9.99 8.81 -11.80
N VAL A 314 -11.00 8.52 -10.96
CA VAL A 314 -11.73 9.49 -10.14
C VAL A 314 -11.36 9.20 -8.69
N GLY A 315 -10.61 10.09 -8.02
CA GLY A 315 -10.04 9.81 -6.71
C GLY A 315 -10.37 10.84 -5.65
N HIS A 316 -10.64 10.34 -4.42
CA HIS A 316 -10.80 11.22 -3.27
C HIS A 316 -9.46 11.93 -2.98
N ASN A 317 -9.52 13.26 -2.81
CA ASN A 317 -8.34 14.14 -2.69
C ASN A 317 -7.71 14.05 -1.28
N THR A 318 -7.26 12.86 -0.88
CA THR A 318 -6.71 12.59 0.45
C THR A 318 -5.56 11.58 0.42
N GLY A 319 -4.65 11.66 1.41
CA GLY A 319 -3.55 10.73 1.62
C GLY A 319 -2.71 10.48 0.36
N GLY A 320 -2.33 9.23 0.14
CA GLY A 320 -1.53 8.83 -1.02
C GLY A 320 -2.21 9.07 -2.38
N THR A 321 -3.56 9.04 -2.44
CA THR A 321 -4.30 9.39 -3.67
C THR A 321 -4.07 10.86 -4.05
N LYS A 322 -4.21 11.78 -3.07
CA LYS A 322 -3.89 13.19 -3.28
C LYS A 322 -2.45 13.40 -3.70
N GLU A 323 -1.51 12.74 -3.02
CA GLU A 323 -0.08 12.87 -3.31
C GLU A 323 0.27 12.41 -4.74
N GLN A 324 -0.38 11.35 -5.23
CA GLN A 324 -0.19 10.92 -6.63
C GLN A 324 -0.71 11.95 -7.63
N PHE A 325 -1.87 12.57 -7.37
CA PHE A 325 -2.36 13.69 -8.20
C PHE A 325 -1.39 14.87 -8.18
N ASP A 326 -0.92 15.26 -6.99
CA ASP A 326 0.00 16.39 -6.84
C ASP A 326 1.34 16.13 -7.55
N ASN A 327 1.90 14.92 -7.41
CA ASN A 327 3.11 14.51 -8.13
C ASN A 327 2.89 14.48 -9.66
N GLY A 328 1.68 14.15 -10.11
CA GLY A 328 1.30 14.21 -11.50
C GLY A 328 1.36 15.63 -12.05
N VAL A 329 0.75 16.57 -11.33
CA VAL A 329 0.79 18.01 -11.67
C VAL A 329 2.22 18.55 -11.60
N GLU A 330 2.97 18.21 -10.55
CA GLU A 330 4.36 18.64 -10.37
C GLU A 330 5.24 18.17 -11.55
N LEU A 331 5.05 16.94 -12.03
CA LEU A 331 5.89 16.35 -13.08
C LEU A 331 5.46 16.76 -14.51
N SER A 332 4.16 16.86 -14.77
CA SER A 332 3.61 17.02 -16.13
C SER A 332 2.97 18.38 -16.40
N GLY A 333 2.73 19.18 -15.36
CA GLY A 333 1.94 20.41 -15.44
C GLY A 333 0.44 20.20 -15.67
N LYS A 334 -0.05 18.94 -15.62
CA LYS A 334 -1.42 18.56 -15.94
C LYS A 334 -2.01 17.64 -14.90
N GLU A 335 -3.35 17.65 -14.78
CA GLU A 335 -4.06 16.65 -13.97
C GLU A 335 -3.99 15.26 -14.60
N ILE A 336 -3.75 14.25 -13.76
CA ILE A 336 -3.64 12.84 -14.17
C ILE A 336 -4.90 12.01 -13.86
N GLY A 337 -6.00 12.69 -13.52
CA GLY A 337 -7.30 12.11 -13.22
C GLY A 337 -8.25 13.19 -12.73
N LEU A 338 -9.38 12.79 -12.20
CA LEU A 338 -10.40 13.68 -11.64
C LEU A 338 -10.39 13.55 -10.12
N ARG A 339 -9.97 14.58 -9.42
CA ARG A 339 -9.98 14.60 -7.94
C ARG A 339 -11.26 15.21 -7.41
N TYR A 340 -11.73 14.75 -6.27
CA TYR A 340 -12.89 15.30 -5.59
C TYR A 340 -12.70 15.35 -4.07
N ASP A 341 -13.36 16.30 -3.43
CA ASP A 341 -13.34 16.51 -1.98
C ASP A 341 -14.71 16.20 -1.33
N THR A 342 -15.79 16.20 -2.11
CA THR A 342 -17.17 15.99 -1.63
C THR A 342 -17.93 14.98 -2.46
N GLU A 343 -18.97 14.34 -1.87
CA GLU A 343 -19.85 13.41 -2.59
C GLU A 343 -20.54 14.10 -3.80
N GLY A 344 -20.88 15.40 -3.68
CA GLY A 344 -21.46 16.17 -4.79
C GLY A 344 -20.52 16.32 -5.97
N GLN A 345 -19.23 16.65 -5.73
CA GLN A 345 -18.21 16.68 -6.79
C GLN A 345 -18.00 15.31 -7.44
N LEU A 346 -18.05 14.23 -6.64
CA LEU A 346 -18.01 12.88 -7.20
C LEU A 346 -19.21 12.62 -8.13
N THR A 347 -20.42 12.98 -7.70
CA THR A 347 -21.63 12.91 -8.55
C THR A 347 -21.45 13.66 -9.86
N ASP A 348 -20.93 14.89 -9.82
CA ASP A 348 -20.70 15.72 -11.01
C ASP A 348 -19.67 15.09 -11.94
N HIS A 349 -18.61 14.46 -11.40
CA HIS A 349 -17.66 13.70 -12.21
C HIS A 349 -18.29 12.49 -12.89
N LEU A 350 -19.15 11.72 -12.18
CA LEU A 350 -19.88 10.60 -12.78
C LEU A 350 -20.80 11.09 -13.93
N CYS A 351 -21.53 12.18 -13.73
CA CYS A 351 -22.37 12.80 -14.77
C CYS A 351 -21.54 13.26 -15.97
N LYS A 352 -20.39 13.93 -15.72
CA LYS A 352 -19.48 14.39 -16.77
C LYS A 352 -18.95 13.24 -17.61
N ILE A 353 -18.49 12.15 -16.98
CA ILE A 353 -17.97 10.96 -17.69
C ILE A 353 -19.07 10.30 -18.51
N ALA A 354 -20.28 10.16 -17.92
CA ALA A 354 -21.43 9.54 -18.58
C ALA A 354 -21.89 10.28 -19.84
N GLY A 355 -21.84 11.61 -19.81
CA GLY A 355 -22.26 12.50 -20.90
C GLY A 355 -21.16 12.83 -21.91
N SER A 356 -19.92 12.45 -21.65
CA SER A 356 -18.77 12.79 -22.53
C SER A 356 -18.42 11.64 -23.47
N GLN A 357 -17.85 12.00 -24.63
CA GLN A 357 -17.13 11.04 -25.47
C GLN A 357 -15.80 10.67 -24.80
N GLN A 358 -15.35 9.43 -24.95
CA GLN A 358 -14.11 8.92 -24.34
C GLN A 358 -12.85 9.73 -24.71
N GLN A 359 -12.84 10.31 -25.91
CA GLN A 359 -11.74 11.13 -26.43
C GLN A 359 -11.42 12.31 -25.53
N VAL A 360 -12.39 12.84 -24.78
CA VAL A 360 -12.21 13.97 -23.85
C VAL A 360 -11.17 13.67 -22.77
N PHE A 361 -11.03 12.42 -22.35
CA PHE A 361 -10.13 12.01 -21.27
C PHE A 361 -8.85 11.34 -21.75
N GLN A 362 -8.63 11.18 -23.05
CA GLN A 362 -7.45 10.49 -23.58
C GLN A 362 -6.13 11.16 -23.19
N GLU A 363 -6.08 12.48 -23.21
CA GLU A 363 -4.89 13.23 -22.79
C GLU A 363 -4.59 13.00 -21.31
N THR A 364 -5.60 13.06 -20.45
CA THR A 364 -5.46 12.79 -19.01
C THR A 364 -4.94 11.37 -18.75
N ILE A 365 -5.51 10.37 -19.45
CA ILE A 365 -5.09 8.97 -19.34
C ILE A 365 -3.66 8.78 -19.82
N ALA A 366 -3.28 9.37 -20.94
CA ALA A 366 -1.92 9.26 -21.48
C ALA A 366 -0.88 9.95 -20.56
N THR A 367 -1.22 11.14 -20.03
CA THR A 367 -0.38 11.85 -19.05
C THR A 367 -0.21 11.01 -17.77
N ALA A 368 -1.30 10.42 -17.26
CA ALA A 368 -1.25 9.54 -16.10
C ALA A 368 -0.32 8.34 -16.32
N ALA A 369 -0.40 7.71 -17.48
CA ALA A 369 0.44 6.57 -17.85
C ALA A 369 1.94 6.93 -17.90
N ASP A 370 2.29 8.09 -18.45
CA ASP A 370 3.67 8.61 -18.45
C ASP A 370 4.15 8.87 -17.02
N VAL A 371 3.36 9.57 -16.22
CA VAL A 371 3.69 9.90 -14.82
C VAL A 371 3.94 8.65 -13.99
N VAL A 372 3.04 7.66 -14.04
CA VAL A 372 3.21 6.43 -13.23
C VAL A 372 4.40 5.59 -13.68
N SER A 373 4.71 5.59 -14.97
CA SER A 373 5.90 4.91 -15.49
C SER A 373 7.19 5.54 -14.97
N ARG A 374 7.23 6.86 -14.87
CA ARG A 374 8.41 7.61 -14.44
C ARG A 374 8.60 7.66 -12.93
N LEU A 375 7.52 7.58 -12.14
CA LEU A 375 7.58 7.72 -10.68
C LEU A 375 7.38 6.40 -9.93
N TYR A 376 6.54 5.50 -10.45
CA TYR A 376 6.02 4.35 -9.70
C TYR A 376 6.30 3.01 -10.40
N SER A 377 7.24 2.98 -11.35
CA SER A 377 7.69 1.71 -11.90
C SER A 377 8.58 0.93 -10.92
N VAL A 378 8.59 -0.38 -11.06
CA VAL A 378 9.42 -1.28 -10.24
C VAL A 378 10.89 -0.88 -10.33
N GLU A 379 11.38 -0.58 -11.52
CA GLU A 379 12.79 -0.22 -11.77
C GLU A 379 13.18 1.08 -11.05
N VAL A 380 12.29 2.07 -11.02
CA VAL A 380 12.53 3.35 -10.31
C VAL A 380 12.60 3.10 -8.81
N SER A 381 11.65 2.36 -8.25
CA SER A 381 11.66 1.98 -6.82
C SER A 381 12.91 1.21 -6.44
N VAL A 382 13.26 0.19 -7.23
CA VAL A 382 14.48 -0.64 -7.02
C VAL A 382 15.73 0.22 -7.07
N ASN A 383 15.86 1.11 -8.05
CA ASN A 383 17.02 1.99 -8.16
C ASN A 383 17.14 2.92 -6.95
N ASN A 384 16.03 3.51 -6.51
CA ASN A 384 16.04 4.43 -5.38
C ASN A 384 16.38 3.72 -4.06
N VAL A 385 15.84 2.53 -3.82
CA VAL A 385 16.18 1.73 -2.62
C VAL A 385 17.63 1.26 -2.67
N TYR A 386 18.11 0.79 -3.82
CA TYR A 386 19.50 0.37 -3.99
C TYR A 386 20.48 1.54 -3.75
N ASN A 387 20.24 2.70 -4.34
CA ASN A 387 21.06 3.89 -4.15
C ASN A 387 21.07 4.34 -2.69
N TYR A 388 19.94 4.23 -1.99
CA TYR A 388 19.87 4.55 -0.57
C TYR A 388 20.67 3.55 0.28
N TYR A 389 20.70 2.27 -0.08
CA TYR A 389 21.57 1.29 0.56
C TYR A 389 23.06 1.67 0.40
N ILE A 390 23.47 2.05 -0.81
CA ILE A 390 24.84 2.49 -1.06
C ILE A 390 25.19 3.75 -0.26
N GLU A 391 24.27 4.73 -0.20
CA GLU A 391 24.44 5.95 0.62
C GLU A 391 24.66 5.59 2.10
N ILE A 392 23.82 4.73 2.67
CA ILE A 392 23.92 4.30 4.07
C ILE A 392 25.23 3.61 4.34
N LEU A 393 25.61 2.63 3.53
CA LEU A 393 26.81 1.85 3.73
C LEU A 393 28.11 2.68 3.57
N ASN A 394 28.08 3.70 2.71
CA ASN A 394 29.21 4.63 2.59
C ASN A 394 29.32 5.55 3.81
N ASN A 395 28.19 6.00 4.37
CA ASN A 395 28.18 6.87 5.55
C ASN A 395 28.64 6.14 6.84
N GLU A 396 28.31 4.87 6.98
CA GLU A 396 28.73 4.06 8.15
C GLU A 396 30.21 3.63 8.07
N ASN A 397 30.84 3.70 6.90
CA ASN A 397 32.26 3.37 6.70
C ASN A 397 33.19 4.60 6.81
N ASN A 398 32.65 5.81 6.95
CA ASN A 398 33.37 7.06 7.17
C ASN A 398 33.27 7.51 8.62
#